data_fa880327cd6ba822a875487f567cba66
#
_entry.id   fa880327cd6ba822a875487f567cba66
#
_cell.length_a   1.000
_cell.length_b   1.000
_cell.length_c   1.000
_cell.angle_alpha   90.00
_cell.angle_beta   90.00
_cell.angle_gamma   90.00
#
_symmetry.space_group_name_H-M   'P 1'
#
loop_
_entity.id
_entity.type
_entity.pdbx_description
1 polymer ?
#
loop_
_entity_poly.entity_id
_entity_poly.type
_entity_poly.pdbx_seq_one_letter_code
_entity_poly.pdbx_strand_id
1 'polypeptide(L)'
;LLHLLHQHLVNPKFSVYFHKTVPFNDIYGYGRGDEVLLCLAQCLNDRVDPSRDFVGHIGGDDFLLVLGPQDWRKRLNQLLDDFHTQCRRFYRAEHLDAGCFVALNRQGVRQEYALLSLSIGVVHLYPQACGQLDASQLAELASQAKHHAKDIAGYSIHVIDSLDMLPLPV
;
A
#
# COMPACT_ATOMS: atom_id res chain seq x y z
N LEU A 1 -4.59 -10.58 14.47
CA LEU A 1 -3.69 -9.54 13.97
C LEU A 1 -2.65 -9.14 15.03
N LEU A 2 -3.05 -8.71 16.23
CA LEU A 2 -2.16 -8.32 17.33
C LEU A 2 -1.16 -9.41 17.73
N HIS A 3 -1.55 -10.67 17.73
CA HIS A 3 -0.68 -11.81 18.07
C HIS A 3 0.38 -12.05 16.98
N LEU A 4 0.02 -11.94 15.69
CA LEU A 4 0.94 -12.04 14.57
C LEU A 4 1.92 -10.86 14.55
N LEU A 5 1.46 -9.66 14.88
CA LEU A 5 2.30 -8.47 15.01
C LEU A 5 3.36 -8.65 16.12
N HIS A 6 3.02 -9.38 17.19
CA HIS A 6 3.94 -9.62 18.33
C HIS A 6 5.05 -10.65 18.00
N GLN A 7 4.72 -11.66 17.19
CA GLN A 7 5.70 -12.69 16.78
C GLN A 7 6.73 -12.18 15.76
N HIS A 8 6.44 -11.07 15.04
CA HIS A 8 7.32 -10.47 14.02
C HIS A 8 7.81 -9.07 14.41
N LEU A 9 8.03 -8.81 15.69
CA LEU A 9 8.39 -7.50 16.26
C LEU A 9 9.66 -6.85 15.68
N VAL A 10 10.51 -7.62 15.01
CA VAL A 10 11.82 -7.16 14.49
C VAL A 10 11.77 -6.82 12.99
N ASN A 11 10.61 -6.95 12.34
CA ASN A 11 10.48 -6.79 10.90
C ASN A 11 9.79 -5.47 10.51
N PRO A 12 10.26 -4.78 9.46
CA PRO A 12 9.57 -3.60 8.95
C PRO A 12 8.13 -3.96 8.57
N LYS A 13 7.19 -3.07 8.89
CA LYS A 13 5.76 -3.25 8.64
C LYS A 13 5.32 -2.26 7.58
N PHE A 14 4.54 -2.74 6.63
CA PHE A 14 4.11 -1.98 5.47
C PHE A 14 2.60 -2.02 5.36
N SER A 15 2.02 -0.87 5.08
CA SER A 15 0.62 -0.76 4.69
C SER A 15 0.56 -0.38 3.21
N VAL A 16 -0.07 -1.21 2.39
CA VAL A 16 -0.24 -0.99 0.96
C VAL A 16 -1.65 -0.53 0.68
N TYR A 17 -1.82 0.53 -0.08
CA TYR A 17 -3.11 1.16 -0.35
C TYR A 17 -3.31 1.45 -1.82
N PHE A 18 -4.56 1.33 -2.25
CA PHE A 18 -5.02 1.77 -3.56
C PHE A 18 -5.44 3.24 -3.56
N HIS A 19 -5.14 3.92 -4.65
CA HIS A 19 -5.70 5.22 -4.95
C HIS A 19 -6.81 5.15 -6.01
N LYS A 20 -7.93 5.87 -5.74
CA LYS A 20 -8.98 6.18 -6.73
C LYS A 20 -9.82 4.98 -7.17
N THR A 21 -10.02 3.99 -6.30
CA THR A 21 -10.85 2.82 -6.57
C THR A 21 -12.31 3.21 -6.83
N VAL A 22 -12.86 4.21 -6.13
CA VAL A 22 -14.26 4.63 -6.30
C VAL A 22 -14.52 5.15 -7.72
N PRO A 23 -13.79 6.17 -8.24
CA PRO A 23 -14.01 6.62 -9.63
C PRO A 23 -13.76 5.54 -10.68
N PHE A 24 -12.85 4.61 -10.42
CA PHE A 24 -12.63 3.47 -11.30
C PHE A 24 -13.86 2.56 -11.35
N ASN A 25 -14.43 2.22 -10.19
CA ASN A 25 -15.61 1.37 -10.09
C ASN A 25 -16.83 2.02 -10.74
N ASP A 26 -16.96 3.35 -10.69
CA ASP A 26 -18.05 4.09 -11.34
C ASP A 26 -18.01 3.96 -12.87
N ILE A 27 -16.82 3.84 -13.47
CA ILE A 27 -16.64 3.72 -14.92
C ILE A 27 -16.57 2.27 -15.41
N TYR A 28 -15.95 1.39 -14.63
CA TYR A 28 -15.66 0.02 -15.06
C TYR A 28 -16.52 -1.05 -14.36
N GLY A 29 -17.26 -0.65 -13.33
CA GLY A 29 -18.06 -1.54 -12.48
C GLY A 29 -17.28 -2.22 -11.36
N TYR A 30 -18.00 -2.59 -10.31
CA TYR A 30 -17.40 -3.24 -9.12
C TYR A 30 -16.71 -4.56 -9.44
N GLY A 31 -17.27 -5.38 -10.36
CA GLY A 31 -16.62 -6.64 -10.77
C GLY A 31 -15.21 -6.44 -11.34
N ARG A 32 -15.01 -5.36 -12.12
CA ARG A 32 -13.68 -5.02 -12.64
C ARG A 32 -12.76 -4.51 -11.51
N GLY A 33 -13.32 -3.79 -10.55
CA GLY A 33 -12.60 -3.38 -9.34
C GLY A 33 -12.12 -4.58 -8.51
N ASP A 34 -12.96 -5.60 -8.35
CA ASP A 34 -12.60 -6.84 -7.67
C ASP A 34 -11.47 -7.59 -8.40
N GLU A 35 -11.50 -7.63 -9.75
CA GLU A 35 -10.40 -8.20 -10.54
C GLU A 35 -9.07 -7.44 -10.31
N VAL A 36 -9.11 -6.12 -10.16
CA VAL A 36 -7.93 -5.31 -9.84
C VAL A 36 -7.41 -5.63 -8.44
N LEU A 37 -8.29 -5.78 -7.44
CA LEU A 37 -7.91 -6.19 -6.08
C LEU A 37 -7.28 -7.58 -6.05
N LEU A 38 -7.83 -8.54 -6.79
CA LEU A 38 -7.25 -9.88 -6.94
C LEU A 38 -5.87 -9.83 -7.62
N CYS A 39 -5.71 -8.98 -8.63
CA CYS A 39 -4.41 -8.75 -9.27
C CYS A 39 -3.37 -8.21 -8.28
N LEU A 40 -3.75 -7.23 -7.45
CA LEU A 40 -2.86 -6.73 -6.40
C LEU A 40 -2.51 -7.83 -5.39
N ALA A 41 -3.51 -8.57 -4.91
CA ALA A 41 -3.28 -9.67 -3.96
C ALA A 41 -2.28 -10.68 -4.52
N GLN A 42 -2.34 -10.98 -5.82
CA GLN A 42 -1.37 -11.86 -6.48
C GLN A 42 0.02 -11.21 -6.52
N CYS A 43 0.14 -9.95 -6.94
CA CYS A 43 1.43 -9.23 -6.94
C CYS A 43 2.06 -9.19 -5.54
N LEU A 44 1.25 -9.03 -4.49
CA LEU A 44 1.70 -9.07 -3.10
C LEU A 44 2.23 -10.45 -2.71
N ASN A 45 1.46 -11.53 -3.00
CA ASN A 45 1.85 -12.89 -2.69
C ASN A 45 3.13 -13.31 -3.42
N ASP A 46 3.34 -12.86 -4.65
CA ASP A 46 4.55 -13.14 -5.42
C ASP A 46 5.82 -12.49 -4.83
N ARG A 47 5.65 -11.52 -3.92
CA ARG A 47 6.74 -10.77 -3.28
C ARG A 47 6.99 -11.12 -1.81
N VAL A 48 6.21 -12.03 -1.23
CA VAL A 48 6.38 -12.50 0.15
C VAL A 48 6.99 -13.90 0.20
N ASP A 49 7.82 -14.12 1.21
CA ASP A 49 8.30 -15.45 1.57
C ASP A 49 7.45 -15.96 2.74
N PRO A 50 6.60 -16.98 2.53
CA PRO A 50 5.66 -17.45 3.55
C PRO A 50 6.33 -17.93 4.85
N SER A 51 7.63 -18.22 4.82
CA SER A 51 8.38 -18.68 6.01
C SER A 51 8.74 -17.56 6.98
N ARG A 52 8.76 -16.30 6.52
CA ARG A 52 9.25 -15.15 7.30
C ARG A 52 8.45 -13.86 7.14
N ASP A 53 7.64 -13.78 6.11
CA ASP A 53 6.85 -12.60 5.80
C ASP A 53 5.36 -12.87 6.02
N PHE A 54 4.58 -11.81 6.05
CA PHE A 54 3.13 -11.90 6.15
C PHE A 54 2.47 -10.92 5.19
N VAL A 55 1.38 -11.36 4.55
CA VAL A 55 0.45 -10.50 3.81
C VAL A 55 -0.96 -10.74 4.32
N GLY A 56 -1.70 -9.65 4.51
CA GLY A 56 -3.09 -9.70 4.95
C GLY A 56 -3.93 -8.64 4.26
N HIS A 57 -5.20 -8.95 4.04
CA HIS A 57 -6.21 -8.01 3.56
C HIS A 57 -7.01 -7.51 4.75
N ILE A 58 -7.00 -6.19 4.97
CA ILE A 58 -7.70 -5.57 6.11
C ILE A 58 -9.16 -5.31 5.75
N GLY A 59 -9.40 -4.90 4.50
CA GLY A 59 -10.74 -4.63 3.96
C GLY A 59 -10.72 -3.54 2.89
N GLY A 60 -11.69 -3.61 1.98
CA GLY A 60 -11.73 -2.68 0.84
C GLY A 60 -10.46 -2.73 0.01
N ASP A 61 -9.76 -1.62 -0.08
CA ASP A 61 -8.52 -1.42 -0.82
C ASP A 61 -7.24 -1.42 0.06
N ASP A 62 -7.36 -1.87 1.31
CA ASP A 62 -6.29 -1.83 2.31
C ASP A 62 -5.66 -3.21 2.53
N PHE A 63 -4.36 -3.32 2.29
CA PHE A 63 -3.55 -4.51 2.56
C PHE A 63 -2.44 -4.21 3.56
N LEU A 64 -2.03 -5.21 4.32
CA LEU A 64 -0.92 -5.15 5.25
C LEU A 64 0.16 -6.16 4.84
N LEU A 65 1.40 -5.69 4.79
CA LEU A 65 2.58 -6.53 4.63
C LEU A 65 3.46 -6.44 5.88
N VAL A 66 4.09 -7.55 6.22
CA VAL A 66 5.23 -7.59 7.12
C VAL A 66 6.35 -8.30 6.36
N LEU A 67 7.43 -7.60 6.07
CA LEU A 67 8.58 -8.14 5.34
C LEU A 67 9.79 -8.25 6.25
N GLY A 68 10.63 -9.24 6.00
CA GLY A 68 11.95 -9.31 6.61
C GLY A 68 12.81 -8.09 6.25
N PRO A 69 13.84 -7.76 7.05
CA PRO A 69 14.63 -6.54 6.90
C PRO A 69 15.46 -6.50 5.62
N GLN A 70 15.69 -7.66 5.00
CA GLN A 70 16.54 -7.78 3.81
C GLN A 70 15.74 -7.48 2.55
N ASP A 71 16.29 -6.63 1.68
CA ASP A 71 15.78 -6.34 0.35
C ASP A 71 14.33 -5.80 0.26
N TRP A 72 13.72 -5.41 1.40
CA TRP A 72 12.33 -5.00 1.42
C TRP A 72 12.04 -3.83 0.45
N ARG A 73 12.94 -2.83 0.38
CA ARG A 73 12.77 -1.68 -0.51
C ARG A 73 12.79 -2.10 -1.99
N LYS A 74 13.70 -3.00 -2.36
CA LYS A 74 13.75 -3.57 -3.71
C LYS A 74 12.47 -4.34 -4.04
N ARG A 75 11.98 -5.14 -3.10
CA ARG A 75 10.73 -5.92 -3.26
C ARG A 75 9.52 -5.02 -3.42
N LEU A 76 9.44 -3.92 -2.67
CA LEU A 76 8.36 -2.94 -2.82
C LEU A 76 8.42 -2.20 -4.16
N ASN A 77 9.59 -1.81 -4.63
CA ASN A 77 9.73 -1.21 -5.96
C ASN A 77 9.29 -2.20 -7.05
N GLN A 78 9.71 -3.46 -6.95
CA GLN A 78 9.25 -4.50 -7.88
C GLN A 78 7.74 -4.74 -7.81
N LEU A 79 7.12 -4.65 -6.63
CA LEU A 79 5.66 -4.71 -6.47
C LEU A 79 4.97 -3.58 -7.23
N LEU A 80 5.48 -2.34 -7.11
CA LEU A 80 4.93 -1.18 -7.84
C LEU A 80 5.04 -1.39 -9.35
N ASP A 81 6.18 -1.85 -9.86
CA ASP A 81 6.42 -2.10 -11.29
C ASP A 81 5.52 -3.22 -11.82
N ASP A 82 5.39 -4.32 -11.09
CA ASP A 82 4.52 -5.44 -11.46
C ASP A 82 3.07 -5.00 -11.52
N PHE A 83 2.61 -4.33 -10.49
CA PHE A 83 1.24 -3.86 -10.46
C PHE A 83 0.98 -2.82 -11.55
N HIS A 84 1.88 -1.87 -11.76
CA HIS A 84 1.77 -0.91 -12.86
C HIS A 84 1.61 -1.60 -14.22
N THR A 85 2.41 -2.64 -14.45
CA THR A 85 2.35 -3.41 -15.70
C THR A 85 1.06 -4.19 -15.83
N GLN A 86 0.68 -4.90 -14.77
CA GLN A 86 -0.47 -5.80 -14.81
C GLN A 86 -1.82 -5.08 -14.77
N CYS A 87 -1.94 -3.96 -14.07
CA CYS A 87 -3.22 -3.24 -13.96
C CYS A 87 -3.66 -2.60 -15.28
N ARG A 88 -2.75 -2.40 -16.24
CA ARG A 88 -3.05 -1.83 -17.58
C ARG A 88 -4.13 -2.62 -18.32
N ARG A 89 -4.19 -3.94 -18.16
CA ARG A 89 -5.18 -4.81 -18.82
C ARG A 89 -6.63 -4.55 -18.41
N PHE A 90 -6.85 -3.80 -17.32
CA PHE A 90 -8.18 -3.48 -16.83
C PHE A 90 -8.77 -2.20 -17.44
N TYR A 91 -7.97 -1.45 -18.21
CA TYR A 91 -8.37 -0.21 -18.85
C TYR A 91 -8.72 -0.38 -20.33
N ARG A 92 -9.57 0.53 -20.82
CA ARG A 92 -9.74 0.73 -22.25
C ARG A 92 -8.50 1.40 -22.84
N ALA A 93 -8.22 1.12 -24.13
CA ALA A 93 -7.06 1.70 -24.81
C ALA A 93 -7.05 3.23 -24.75
N GLU A 94 -8.19 3.87 -24.97
CA GLU A 94 -8.36 5.33 -24.92
C GLU A 94 -7.93 5.95 -23.58
N HIS A 95 -8.21 5.28 -22.45
CA HIS A 95 -7.82 5.76 -21.13
C HIS A 95 -6.33 5.52 -20.85
N LEU A 96 -5.77 4.44 -21.39
CA LEU A 96 -4.32 4.18 -21.30
C LEU A 96 -3.52 5.20 -22.09
N ASP A 97 -3.98 5.55 -23.29
CA ASP A 97 -3.32 6.53 -24.17
C ASP A 97 -3.39 7.94 -23.56
N ALA A 98 -4.53 8.29 -22.95
CA ALA A 98 -4.73 9.56 -22.26
C ALA A 98 -4.01 9.62 -20.87
N GLY A 99 -3.69 8.47 -20.27
CA GLY A 99 -3.17 8.39 -18.90
C GLY A 99 -4.20 8.76 -17.82
N CYS A 100 -5.46 8.93 -18.19
CA CYS A 100 -6.56 9.36 -17.32
C CYS A 100 -7.92 8.88 -17.84
N PHE A 101 -8.95 9.02 -17.02
CA PHE A 101 -10.35 8.84 -17.40
C PHE A 101 -11.24 9.88 -16.73
N VAL A 102 -12.43 10.14 -17.30
CA VAL A 102 -13.37 11.12 -16.76
C VAL A 102 -14.54 10.39 -16.08
N ALA A 103 -14.80 10.72 -14.81
CA ALA A 103 -15.94 10.24 -14.04
C ALA A 103 -16.66 11.41 -13.37
N LEU A 104 -17.86 11.16 -12.83
CA LEU A 104 -18.55 12.12 -11.97
C LEU A 104 -17.98 12.05 -10.56
N ASN A 105 -17.69 13.18 -9.95
CA ASN A 105 -17.36 13.23 -8.54
C ASN A 105 -18.65 13.12 -7.68
N ARG A 106 -18.49 13.13 -6.35
CA ARG A 106 -19.62 13.02 -5.40
C ARG A 106 -20.63 14.15 -5.51
N GLN A 107 -20.28 15.28 -6.15
CA GLN A 107 -21.15 16.42 -6.43
C GLN A 107 -21.81 16.34 -7.82
N GLY A 108 -21.62 15.24 -8.57
CA GLY A 108 -22.17 15.06 -9.92
C GLY A 108 -21.43 15.87 -11.00
N VAL A 109 -20.25 16.43 -10.68
CA VAL A 109 -19.45 17.21 -11.63
C VAL A 109 -18.44 16.28 -12.32
N ARG A 110 -18.30 16.44 -13.64
CA ARG A 110 -17.27 15.71 -14.41
C ARG A 110 -15.87 16.14 -13.96
N GLN A 111 -15.07 15.15 -13.62
CA GLN A 111 -13.71 15.34 -13.17
C GLN A 111 -12.80 14.30 -13.83
N GLU A 112 -11.60 14.74 -14.18
CA GLU A 112 -10.55 13.86 -14.68
C GLU A 112 -9.82 13.17 -13.51
N TYR A 113 -9.60 11.87 -13.66
CA TYR A 113 -8.91 11.03 -12.71
C TYR A 113 -7.74 10.34 -13.40
N ALA A 114 -6.56 10.43 -12.83
CA ALA A 114 -5.43 9.62 -13.27
C ALA A 114 -5.72 8.12 -13.08
N LEU A 115 -4.99 7.29 -13.79
CA LEU A 115 -5.08 5.83 -13.63
C LEU A 115 -4.78 5.41 -12.19
N LEU A 116 -5.24 4.21 -11.80
CA LEU A 116 -4.98 3.61 -10.49
C LEU A 116 -3.48 3.55 -10.21
N SER A 117 -3.11 3.85 -8.99
CA SER A 117 -1.75 3.74 -8.49
C SER A 117 -1.73 3.16 -7.08
N LEU A 118 -0.58 2.64 -6.66
CA LEU A 118 -0.36 2.17 -5.30
C LEU A 118 0.39 3.22 -4.49
N SER A 119 -0.05 3.44 -3.26
CA SER A 119 0.69 4.16 -2.23
C SER A 119 1.06 3.20 -1.11
N ILE A 120 2.33 3.18 -0.74
CA ILE A 120 2.85 2.29 0.28
C ILE A 120 3.39 3.11 1.44
N GLY A 121 2.68 3.08 2.57
CA GLY A 121 3.19 3.58 3.84
C GLY A 121 4.04 2.52 4.51
N VAL A 122 5.23 2.88 4.93
CA VAL A 122 6.22 1.99 5.54
C VAL A 122 6.53 2.47 6.95
N VAL A 123 6.43 1.58 7.93
CA VAL A 123 7.04 1.77 9.26
C VAL A 123 8.25 0.85 9.33
N HIS A 124 9.43 1.44 9.27
CA HIS A 124 10.67 0.70 9.37
C HIS A 124 11.07 0.56 10.84
N LEU A 125 10.95 -0.67 11.37
CA LEU A 125 11.26 -0.96 12.77
C LEU A 125 12.71 -1.42 12.90
N TYR A 126 13.46 -0.68 13.70
CA TYR A 126 14.81 -1.09 14.12
C TYR A 126 14.74 -1.96 15.37
N PRO A 127 15.68 -2.90 15.57
CA PRO A 127 15.73 -3.74 16.77
C PRO A 127 15.70 -2.95 18.09
N GLN A 128 16.31 -1.76 18.09
CA GLN A 128 16.38 -0.87 19.26
C GLN A 128 15.01 -0.30 19.65
N ALA A 129 14.12 -0.12 18.68
CA ALA A 129 12.76 0.36 18.91
C ALA A 129 11.77 -0.78 19.23
N CYS A 130 12.19 -2.03 19.02
CA CYS A 130 11.36 -3.20 19.32
C CYS A 130 11.14 -3.32 20.83
N GLY A 131 9.85 -3.41 21.22
CA GLY A 131 9.45 -3.45 22.63
C GLY A 131 9.24 -2.07 23.28
N GLN A 132 9.60 -0.98 22.62
CA GLN A 132 9.31 0.39 23.08
C GLN A 132 8.01 0.95 22.47
N LEU A 133 7.56 0.40 21.33
CA LEU A 133 6.31 0.76 20.69
C LEU A 133 5.25 -0.31 20.99
N ASP A 134 4.11 0.13 21.50
CA ASP A 134 2.93 -0.72 21.62
C ASP A 134 2.17 -0.83 20.28
N ALA A 135 1.15 -1.69 20.25
CA ALA A 135 0.37 -1.93 19.04
C ALA A 135 -0.40 -0.68 18.55
N SER A 136 -0.83 0.19 19.47
CA SER A 136 -1.56 1.42 19.16
C SER A 136 -0.63 2.44 18.51
N GLN A 137 0.55 2.63 19.08
CA GLN A 137 1.59 3.51 18.53
C GLN A 137 2.03 3.05 17.14
N LEU A 138 2.17 1.73 16.95
CA LEU A 138 2.53 1.18 15.65
C LEU A 138 1.42 1.39 14.60
N ALA A 139 0.15 1.23 14.99
CA ALA A 139 -0.99 1.48 14.11
C ALA A 139 -1.08 2.97 13.73
N GLU A 140 -0.79 3.87 14.68
CA GLU A 140 -0.74 5.31 14.43
C GLU A 140 0.35 5.66 13.40
N LEU A 141 1.57 5.15 13.58
CA LEU A 141 2.67 5.36 12.63
C LEU A 141 2.34 4.81 11.24
N ALA A 142 1.70 3.64 11.17
CA ALA A 142 1.27 3.05 9.90
C ALA A 142 0.21 3.93 9.21
N SER A 143 -0.71 4.51 9.99
CA SER A 143 -1.71 5.44 9.49
C SER A 143 -1.08 6.73 8.97
N GLN A 144 -0.11 7.30 9.69
CA GLN A 144 0.62 8.50 9.27
C GLN A 144 1.42 8.23 7.99
N ALA A 145 2.19 7.13 7.93
CA ALA A 145 2.93 6.74 6.74
C ALA A 145 2.03 6.58 5.52
N LYS A 146 0.84 5.98 5.71
CA LYS A 146 -0.21 5.87 4.70
C LYS A 146 -0.65 7.23 4.17
N HIS A 147 -0.99 8.16 5.07
CA HIS A 147 -1.46 9.48 4.67
C HIS A 147 -0.40 10.21 3.84
N HIS A 148 0.84 10.25 4.31
CA HIS A 148 1.94 10.86 3.57
C HIS A 148 2.20 10.20 2.22
N ALA A 149 2.11 8.87 2.12
CA ALA A 149 2.24 8.18 0.84
C ALA A 149 1.10 8.57 -0.13
N LYS A 150 -0.12 8.76 0.37
CA LYS A 150 -1.30 9.17 -0.42
C LYS A 150 -1.21 10.61 -0.95
N ASP A 151 -0.50 11.49 -0.29
CA ASP A 151 -0.30 12.87 -0.72
C ASP A 151 0.65 12.99 -1.92
N ILE A 152 1.42 11.93 -2.19
CA ILE A 152 2.31 11.85 -3.35
C ILE A 152 1.52 11.34 -4.56
N ALA A 153 1.56 12.07 -5.67
CA ALA A 153 0.86 11.66 -6.87
C ALA A 153 1.48 10.42 -7.52
N GLY A 154 0.65 9.52 -8.03
CA GLY A 154 1.08 8.30 -8.71
C GLY A 154 1.51 7.19 -7.75
N TYR A 155 2.47 6.38 -8.18
CA TYR A 155 3.05 5.30 -7.36
C TYR A 155 4.03 5.88 -6.35
N SER A 156 3.87 5.52 -5.08
CA SER A 156 4.63 6.14 -3.99
C SER A 156 5.00 5.17 -2.88
N ILE A 157 6.14 5.43 -2.25
CA ILE A 157 6.57 4.79 -1.00
C ILE A 157 6.97 5.89 -0.03
N HIS A 158 6.31 5.97 1.11
CA HIS A 158 6.70 6.86 2.21
C HIS A 158 7.13 6.05 3.42
N VAL A 159 8.29 6.38 4.00
CA VAL A 159 8.90 5.63 5.10
C VAL A 159 8.93 6.49 6.34
N ILE A 160 8.44 5.95 7.45
CA ILE A 160 8.66 6.48 8.79
C ILE A 160 9.63 5.54 9.51
N ASP A 161 10.76 6.07 9.95
CA ASP A 161 11.74 5.33 10.72
C ASP A 161 11.42 5.38 12.22
N SER A 162 11.38 4.21 12.86
CA SER A 162 11.07 4.13 14.29
C SER A 162 12.17 4.74 15.18
N LEU A 163 13.36 4.96 14.66
CA LEU A 163 14.45 5.65 15.39
C LEU A 163 14.14 7.13 15.62
N ASP A 164 13.41 7.76 14.71
CA ASP A 164 13.04 9.17 14.83
C ASP A 164 12.05 9.42 15.99
N MET A 165 11.46 8.34 16.52
CA MET A 165 10.50 8.37 17.61
C MET A 165 11.10 8.05 18.97
N LEU A 166 12.36 7.63 19.02
CA LEU A 166 13.04 7.36 20.29
C LEU A 166 13.48 8.67 20.95
N PRO A 167 13.36 8.79 22.28
CA PRO A 167 13.94 9.94 22.99
C PRO A 167 15.46 9.96 22.74
N LEU A 168 15.98 11.16 22.47
CA LEU A 168 17.42 11.35 22.34
C LEU A 168 18.11 10.82 23.60
N PRO A 169 19.24 10.09 23.44
CA PRO A 169 20.00 9.66 24.62
C PRO A 169 20.41 10.88 25.44
N VAL A 170 20.06 10.84 26.73
CA VAL A 170 20.42 11.88 27.72
C VAL A 170 21.91 11.77 28.04
#